data_767994f6c7c51c5f6bca3652f51acb0d
#
_entry.id   767994f6c7c51c5f6bca3652f51acb0d
#
_cell.length_a   1.000
_cell.length_b   1.000
_cell.length_c   1.000
_cell.angle_alpha   90.00
_cell.angle_beta   90.00
_cell.angle_gamma   90.00
#
_symmetry.space_group_name_H-M   'P 1'
#
loop_
_entity.id
_entity.type
_entity.pdbx_description
1 polymer ?
#
loop_
_entity_poly.entity_id
_entity_poly.type
_entity_poly.pdbx_seq_one_letter_code
_entity_poly.pdbx_strand_id
1 'polypeptide(L)'
;MCVYAHTCAKADFSIPVPSSQRFAMKPTRDTDVVETPPASMPNPGKHFLKFVDAASFPCVGAKSALARGSIETHEFGILGAHENDQPLLDRLCRFVGMIESESCDEDLVHSLVAIFSGPDDMTERCFETLLWAQLWQAHKLDVKAGSRPAPDVSSDTTDSTFSLSMAGHPFFIIGLHARASRLARRFRYPVLVFNSHRQFEKLRMDGRYEKMQAAIRVRDIELQGSINPNLADFGDASEARQYSGRRVASDWKCPYDFRKPQ
;
A
#
# COMPACT_ATOMS: atom_id res chain seq x y z
N MET A 1 -2.42 27.23 6.39
CA MET A 1 -3.03 27.39 5.06
C MET A 1 -2.04 26.86 4.04
N CYS A 2 -2.18 25.64 3.61
CA CYS A 2 -1.41 25.08 2.52
C CYS A 2 -2.33 24.24 1.66
N VAL A 3 -2.73 24.85 0.53
CA VAL A 3 -3.54 24.29 -0.54
C VAL A 3 -2.58 23.48 -1.42
N TYR A 4 -2.44 22.18 -1.19
CA TYR A 4 -1.72 21.27 -2.07
C TYR A 4 -2.38 19.89 -2.09
N ALA A 5 -3.61 19.82 -2.57
CA ALA A 5 -4.28 18.55 -2.82
C ALA A 5 -5.11 18.55 -4.12
N HIS A 6 -4.80 19.46 -5.08
CA HIS A 6 -5.63 19.54 -6.30
C HIS A 6 -4.82 19.87 -7.54
N THR A 7 -3.80 19.09 -7.87
CA THR A 7 -3.18 19.16 -9.20
C THR A 7 -2.69 17.78 -9.67
N CYS A 8 -3.60 16.82 -9.72
CA CYS A 8 -3.46 15.73 -10.69
C CYS A 8 -4.52 15.97 -11.77
N ALA A 9 -4.14 16.76 -12.79
CA ALA A 9 -4.76 16.92 -14.11
C ALA A 9 -6.28 17.17 -14.14
N LYS A 10 -6.71 18.43 -14.13
CA LYS A 10 -7.83 18.85 -14.95
C LYS A 10 -7.27 19.30 -16.30
N ALA A 11 -7.28 18.43 -17.28
CA ALA A 11 -7.20 18.83 -18.68
C ALA A 11 -8.59 19.30 -19.09
N ASP A 12 -8.72 20.60 -19.28
CA ASP A 12 -9.90 21.28 -19.81
C ASP A 12 -9.98 20.95 -21.31
N PHE A 13 -10.93 20.09 -21.69
CA PHE A 13 -11.35 19.90 -23.09
C PHE A 13 -12.75 20.47 -23.23
N SER A 14 -12.83 21.78 -23.55
CA SER A 14 -14.03 22.39 -24.04
C SER A 14 -14.25 21.99 -25.50
N ILE A 15 -15.19 21.07 -25.75
CA ILE A 15 -15.72 20.77 -27.07
C ILE A 15 -17.01 21.58 -27.25
N PRO A 16 -17.17 22.38 -28.31
CA PRO A 16 -18.38 23.14 -28.54
C PRO A 16 -19.53 22.23 -28.96
N VAL A 17 -20.70 22.41 -28.34
CA VAL A 17 -21.96 21.75 -28.66
C VAL A 17 -22.63 22.47 -29.81
N PRO A 18 -23.01 21.81 -30.92
CA PRO A 18 -23.86 22.41 -31.95
C PRO A 18 -25.33 22.38 -31.50
N SER A 19 -26.01 23.48 -31.80
CA SER A 19 -27.40 23.76 -31.46
C SER A 19 -28.41 22.92 -32.24
N SER A 20 -29.42 22.46 -31.52
CA SER A 20 -30.84 22.24 -31.88
C SER A 20 -31.23 21.65 -33.23
N GLN A 21 -31.79 20.44 -33.19
CA GLN A 21 -33.01 20.10 -33.97
C GLN A 21 -33.92 19.24 -33.08
N ARG A 22 -35.16 19.78 -32.88
CA ARG A 22 -36.25 19.06 -32.21
C ARG A 22 -36.84 18.05 -33.19
N PHE A 23 -36.79 16.76 -32.84
CA PHE A 23 -37.65 15.74 -33.44
C PHE A 23 -38.61 15.21 -32.38
N ALA A 24 -39.88 15.36 -32.64
CA ALA A 24 -40.96 14.80 -31.83
C ALA A 24 -41.03 13.28 -32.07
N MET A 25 -40.84 12.49 -30.99
CA MET A 25 -41.11 11.05 -31.00
C MET A 25 -42.33 10.74 -30.15
N LYS A 26 -43.23 9.92 -30.74
CA LYS A 26 -44.42 9.36 -30.09
C LYS A 26 -44.05 8.41 -28.95
N PRO A 27 -44.88 8.27 -27.91
CA PRO A 27 -44.62 7.36 -26.80
C PRO A 27 -44.94 5.91 -27.19
N THR A 28 -43.93 5.05 -27.12
CA THR A 28 -44.09 3.59 -27.14
C THR A 28 -44.12 3.13 -25.66
N ARG A 29 -45.08 2.22 -25.39
CA ARG A 29 -45.35 1.65 -24.04
C ARG A 29 -44.10 0.98 -23.48
N ASP A 30 -43.79 1.37 -22.27
CA ASP A 30 -42.82 0.75 -21.37
C ASP A 30 -43.22 -0.67 -21.01
N THR A 31 -42.32 -1.60 -21.24
CA THR A 31 -42.23 -2.84 -20.46
C THR A 31 -41.19 -2.56 -19.37
N ASP A 32 -41.65 -2.55 -18.11
CA ASP A 32 -40.81 -2.43 -16.93
C ASP A 32 -39.72 -3.53 -16.92
N VAL A 33 -38.55 -3.18 -17.39
CA VAL A 33 -37.34 -3.93 -17.07
C VAL A 33 -36.90 -3.47 -15.68
N VAL A 34 -37.26 -4.28 -14.69
CA VAL A 34 -36.66 -4.15 -13.35
C VAL A 34 -35.16 -4.37 -13.50
N GLU A 35 -34.40 -3.27 -13.58
CA GLU A 35 -32.95 -3.33 -13.46
C GLU A 35 -32.62 -3.90 -12.09
N THR A 36 -32.15 -5.14 -12.07
CA THR A 36 -31.51 -5.72 -10.89
C THR A 36 -30.30 -4.81 -10.53
N PRO A 37 -30.22 -4.32 -9.28
CA PRO A 37 -29.08 -3.52 -8.87
C PRO A 37 -27.79 -4.29 -9.16
N PRO A 38 -26.70 -3.62 -9.64
CA PRO A 38 -25.46 -4.29 -9.94
C PRO A 38 -25.01 -5.10 -8.73
N ALA A 39 -24.62 -6.35 -8.98
CA ALA A 39 -24.12 -7.27 -7.96
C ALA A 39 -23.17 -6.51 -7.03
N SER A 40 -23.42 -6.54 -5.73
CA SER A 40 -22.66 -5.82 -4.70
C SER A 40 -21.16 -5.92 -4.99
N MET A 41 -20.48 -4.78 -5.10
CA MET A 41 -19.04 -4.73 -5.30
C MET A 41 -18.38 -5.66 -4.28
N PRO A 42 -17.51 -6.57 -4.70
CA PRO A 42 -16.88 -7.51 -3.77
C PRO A 42 -16.12 -6.70 -2.72
N ASN A 43 -16.32 -7.06 -1.44
CA ASN A 43 -15.60 -6.47 -0.31
C ASN A 43 -14.10 -6.41 -0.64
N PRO A 44 -13.46 -5.22 -0.65
CA PRO A 44 -12.08 -5.03 -1.08
C PRO A 44 -11.09 -5.90 -0.30
N GLY A 45 -11.33 -6.12 1.00
CA GLY A 45 -10.52 -7.01 1.83
C GLY A 45 -10.57 -8.46 1.34
N LYS A 46 -11.76 -9.00 1.09
CA LYS A 46 -11.91 -10.36 0.52
C LYS A 46 -11.25 -10.47 -0.86
N HIS A 47 -11.35 -9.42 -1.66
CA HIS A 47 -10.69 -9.38 -2.97
C HIS A 47 -9.17 -9.41 -2.84
N PHE A 48 -8.59 -8.67 -1.87
CA PHE A 48 -7.17 -8.68 -1.59
C PHE A 48 -6.69 -10.07 -1.12
N LEU A 49 -7.39 -10.70 -0.19
CA LEU A 49 -7.04 -12.05 0.27
C LEU A 49 -7.08 -13.06 -0.89
N LYS A 50 -8.09 -12.99 -1.77
CA LYS A 50 -8.15 -13.82 -2.98
C LYS A 50 -7.00 -13.55 -3.95
N PHE A 51 -6.57 -12.28 -4.09
CA PHE A 51 -5.41 -11.92 -4.91
C PHE A 51 -4.13 -12.54 -4.37
N VAL A 52 -3.90 -12.52 -3.05
CA VAL A 52 -2.75 -13.18 -2.40
C VAL A 52 -2.82 -14.70 -2.54
N ASP A 53 -4.02 -15.29 -2.46
CA ASP A 53 -4.24 -16.74 -2.59
C ASP A 53 -3.98 -17.28 -4.01
N ALA A 54 -4.06 -16.43 -5.04
CA ALA A 54 -3.88 -16.83 -6.43
C ALA A 54 -2.57 -17.62 -6.64
N ALA A 55 -2.62 -18.72 -7.41
CA ALA A 55 -1.47 -19.60 -7.63
C ALA A 55 -0.23 -18.85 -8.15
N SER A 56 -0.46 -17.84 -9.01
CA SER A 56 0.58 -17.00 -9.60
C SER A 56 1.17 -15.96 -8.65
N PHE A 57 0.56 -15.70 -7.49
CA PHE A 57 1.09 -14.71 -6.54
C PHE A 57 2.44 -15.17 -5.97
N PRO A 58 3.53 -14.37 -6.11
CA PRO A 58 4.89 -14.89 -5.89
C PRO A 58 5.29 -14.96 -4.41
N CYS A 59 4.74 -14.10 -3.54
CA CYS A 59 5.19 -14.00 -2.15
C CYS A 59 4.70 -15.18 -1.30
N VAL A 60 5.59 -16.13 -1.04
CA VAL A 60 5.29 -17.30 -0.19
C VAL A 60 5.08 -16.91 1.27
N GLY A 61 5.72 -15.83 1.75
CA GLY A 61 5.49 -15.29 3.08
C GLY A 61 4.04 -14.80 3.26
N ALA A 62 3.53 -14.03 2.30
CA ALA A 62 2.14 -13.56 2.34
C ALA A 62 1.14 -14.73 2.22
N LYS A 63 1.44 -15.78 1.41
CA LYS A 63 0.61 -16.99 1.35
C LYS A 63 0.59 -17.73 2.69
N SER A 64 1.73 -17.83 3.35
CA SER A 64 1.82 -18.43 4.68
C SER A 64 1.03 -17.63 5.71
N ALA A 65 1.15 -16.30 5.70
CA ALA A 65 0.37 -15.41 6.56
C ALA A 65 -1.14 -15.55 6.31
N LEU A 66 -1.56 -15.62 5.04
CA LEU A 66 -2.95 -15.86 4.66
C LEU A 66 -3.48 -17.20 5.21
N ALA A 67 -2.73 -18.28 5.00
CA ALA A 67 -3.12 -19.63 5.45
C ALA A 67 -3.25 -19.72 6.98
N ARG A 68 -2.54 -18.88 7.71
CA ARG A 68 -2.57 -18.80 9.19
C ARG A 68 -3.51 -17.74 9.74
N GLY A 69 -4.21 -16.99 8.86
CA GLY A 69 -5.13 -15.93 9.27
C GLY A 69 -4.47 -14.70 9.91
N SER A 70 -3.17 -14.46 9.62
CA SER A 70 -2.40 -13.36 10.19
C SER A 70 -2.31 -12.11 9.29
N ILE A 71 -3.22 -11.98 8.32
CA ILE A 71 -3.40 -10.78 7.50
C ILE A 71 -4.66 -10.05 7.95
N GLU A 72 -4.50 -8.85 8.49
CA GLU A 72 -5.59 -7.97 8.88
C GLU A 72 -5.84 -6.94 7.77
N THR A 73 -7.09 -6.82 7.27
CA THR A 73 -7.45 -5.88 6.20
C THR A 73 -8.40 -4.79 6.71
N HIS A 74 -8.12 -3.52 6.37
CA HIS A 74 -8.94 -2.36 6.67
C HIS A 74 -9.18 -1.52 5.44
N GLU A 75 -10.38 -0.98 5.33
CA GLU A 75 -10.81 -0.12 4.22
C GLU A 75 -10.79 1.35 4.64
N PHE A 76 -10.28 2.21 3.74
CA PHE A 76 -10.12 3.65 3.94
C PHE A 76 -10.70 4.42 2.75
N GLY A 77 -10.83 5.74 2.91
CA GLY A 77 -11.22 6.67 1.86
C GLY A 77 -10.15 6.78 0.76
N ILE A 78 -10.07 7.94 0.10
CA ILE A 78 -9.10 8.20 -0.98
C ILE A 78 -7.68 8.26 -0.42
N LEU A 79 -6.71 7.55 -1.01
CA LEU A 79 -5.31 7.59 -0.61
C LEU A 79 -4.77 9.03 -0.64
N GLY A 80 -4.13 9.46 0.44
CA GLY A 80 -3.60 10.82 0.63
C GLY A 80 -4.61 11.82 1.17
N ALA A 81 -5.86 11.43 1.42
CA ALA A 81 -6.87 12.28 2.02
C ALA A 81 -6.74 12.30 3.55
N HIS A 82 -6.90 13.50 4.14
CA HIS A 82 -6.69 13.74 5.57
C HIS A 82 -7.61 12.95 6.49
N GLU A 83 -8.80 12.61 6.02
CA GLU A 83 -9.75 11.79 6.79
C GLU A 83 -9.21 10.40 7.12
N ASN A 84 -8.19 9.92 6.40
CA ASN A 84 -7.57 8.63 6.67
C ASN A 84 -6.45 8.69 7.74
N ASP A 85 -5.89 9.87 8.02
CA ASP A 85 -4.64 10.00 8.78
C ASP A 85 -4.78 9.42 10.20
N GLN A 86 -5.78 9.88 10.94
CA GLN A 86 -6.02 9.40 12.31
C GLN A 86 -6.54 7.95 12.32
N PRO A 87 -7.54 7.55 11.50
CA PRO A 87 -7.98 6.15 11.44
C PRO A 87 -6.86 5.17 11.10
N LEU A 88 -5.94 5.54 10.19
CA LEU A 88 -4.79 4.69 9.83
C LEU A 88 -3.85 4.55 11.02
N LEU A 89 -3.50 5.65 11.69
CA LEU A 89 -2.66 5.62 12.89
C LEU A 89 -3.30 4.78 14.00
N ASP A 90 -4.58 4.95 14.27
CA ASP A 90 -5.30 4.17 15.29
C ASP A 90 -5.25 2.65 15.00
N ARG A 91 -5.33 2.27 13.73
CA ARG A 91 -5.20 0.85 13.34
C ARG A 91 -3.77 0.36 13.53
N LEU A 92 -2.78 1.15 13.17
CA LEU A 92 -1.36 0.80 13.38
C LEU A 92 -1.04 0.67 14.86
N CYS A 93 -1.50 1.58 15.73
CA CYS A 93 -1.30 1.49 17.18
C CYS A 93 -1.89 0.18 17.76
N ARG A 94 -3.10 -0.20 17.35
CA ARG A 94 -3.72 -1.47 17.78
C ARG A 94 -2.97 -2.67 17.26
N PHE A 95 -2.55 -2.62 16.01
CA PHE A 95 -1.77 -3.69 15.38
C PHE A 95 -0.43 -3.89 16.10
N VAL A 96 0.30 -2.80 16.41
CA VAL A 96 1.53 -2.86 17.21
C VAL A 96 1.25 -3.46 18.59
N GLY A 97 0.22 -2.98 19.30
CA GLY A 97 -0.15 -3.55 20.60
C GLY A 97 -0.49 -5.04 20.53
N MET A 98 -1.05 -5.52 19.43
CA MET A 98 -1.32 -6.94 19.23
C MET A 98 -0.04 -7.74 18.97
N ILE A 99 0.82 -7.29 18.03
CA ILE A 99 2.04 -8.05 17.65
C ILE A 99 3.14 -8.00 18.72
N GLU A 100 3.12 -7.03 19.63
CA GLU A 100 4.05 -6.90 20.75
C GLU A 100 3.49 -7.49 22.06
N SER A 101 2.27 -8.04 22.05
CA SER A 101 1.69 -8.70 23.21
C SER A 101 2.35 -10.07 23.47
N GLU A 102 2.47 -10.45 24.74
CA GLU A 102 2.98 -11.77 25.16
C GLU A 102 2.13 -12.94 24.62
N SER A 103 0.88 -12.69 24.22
CA SER A 103 -0.01 -13.70 23.64
C SER A 103 0.15 -13.87 22.14
N CYS A 104 0.95 -13.03 21.49
CA CYS A 104 1.20 -13.13 20.05
C CYS A 104 2.12 -14.32 19.76
N ASP A 105 1.73 -15.16 18.80
CA ASP A 105 2.60 -16.22 18.30
C ASP A 105 3.77 -15.59 17.52
N GLU A 106 4.95 -15.62 18.12
CA GLU A 106 6.16 -15.04 17.54
C GLU A 106 6.64 -15.71 16.24
N ASP A 107 6.16 -16.92 15.93
CA ASP A 107 6.46 -17.62 14.69
C ASP A 107 5.56 -17.21 13.53
N LEU A 108 4.54 -16.40 13.79
CA LEU A 108 3.66 -15.85 12.77
C LEU A 108 4.18 -14.51 12.26
N VAL A 109 4.20 -14.36 10.95
CA VAL A 109 4.37 -13.06 10.30
C VAL A 109 3.00 -12.42 10.15
N HIS A 110 2.78 -11.32 10.84
CA HIS A 110 1.56 -10.54 10.78
C HIS A 110 1.71 -9.37 9.79
N SER A 111 0.64 -9.08 9.07
CA SER A 111 0.58 -7.93 8.15
C SER A 111 -0.73 -7.16 8.34
N LEU A 112 -0.65 -5.83 8.45
CA LEU A 112 -1.80 -4.94 8.34
C LEU A 112 -1.89 -4.41 6.91
N VAL A 113 -3.06 -4.52 6.30
CA VAL A 113 -3.33 -4.13 4.92
C VAL A 113 -4.34 -3.00 4.91
N ALA A 114 -3.90 -1.80 4.56
CA ALA A 114 -4.74 -0.64 4.36
C ALA A 114 -5.14 -0.56 2.89
N ILE A 115 -6.44 -0.70 2.59
CA ILE A 115 -7.02 -0.66 1.24
C ILE A 115 -7.77 0.65 1.09
N PHE A 116 -7.42 1.44 0.07
CA PHE A 116 -8.03 2.74 -0.19
C PHE A 116 -9.03 2.64 -1.34
N SER A 117 -10.15 3.39 -1.23
CA SER A 117 -11.21 3.39 -2.25
C SER A 117 -10.80 4.03 -3.57
N GLY A 118 -9.67 4.73 -3.61
CA GLY A 118 -9.11 5.42 -4.79
C GLY A 118 -7.88 6.26 -4.44
N PRO A 119 -7.36 7.08 -5.39
CA PRO A 119 -7.86 7.25 -6.75
C PRO A 119 -7.67 6.02 -7.62
N ASP A 120 -8.60 5.80 -8.54
CA ASP A 120 -8.45 4.79 -9.58
C ASP A 120 -7.47 5.28 -10.67
N ASP A 121 -6.90 4.35 -11.44
CA ASP A 121 -6.11 4.62 -12.65
C ASP A 121 -4.97 5.66 -12.52
N MET A 122 -4.29 5.70 -11.37
CA MET A 122 -3.14 6.58 -11.15
C MET A 122 -1.84 6.00 -11.72
N THR A 123 -0.93 6.88 -12.17
CA THR A 123 0.43 6.48 -12.55
C THR A 123 1.24 6.03 -11.33
N GLU A 124 2.33 5.26 -11.53
CA GLU A 124 3.25 4.88 -10.44
C GLU A 124 3.82 6.10 -9.70
N ARG A 125 4.08 7.21 -10.41
CA ARG A 125 4.59 8.45 -9.79
C ARG A 125 3.51 9.11 -8.93
N CYS A 126 2.27 9.15 -9.39
CA CYS A 126 1.14 9.68 -8.62
C CYS A 126 0.90 8.83 -7.36
N PHE A 127 0.91 7.51 -7.51
CA PHE A 127 0.81 6.58 -6.38
C PHE A 127 1.92 6.80 -5.35
N GLU A 128 3.17 6.91 -5.79
CA GLU A 128 4.31 7.17 -4.91
C GLU A 128 4.14 8.49 -4.13
N THR A 129 3.69 9.56 -4.81
CA THR A 129 3.43 10.85 -4.16
C THR A 129 2.37 10.74 -3.07
N LEU A 130 1.25 10.08 -3.36
CA LEU A 130 0.14 9.91 -2.41
C LEU A 130 0.50 8.96 -1.26
N LEU A 131 1.22 7.87 -1.54
CA LEU A 131 1.75 6.94 -0.54
C LEU A 131 2.60 7.71 0.49
N TRP A 132 3.57 8.47 0.03
CA TRP A 132 4.45 9.22 0.91
C TRP A 132 3.72 10.34 1.66
N ALA A 133 2.76 11.01 1.03
CA ALA A 133 1.93 12.01 1.69
C ALA A 133 1.12 11.38 2.83
N GLN A 134 0.47 10.24 2.59
CA GLN A 134 -0.31 9.53 3.61
C GLN A 134 0.55 9.08 4.79
N LEU A 135 1.71 8.46 4.50
CA LEU A 135 2.64 8.01 5.53
C LEU A 135 3.19 9.18 6.36
N TRP A 136 3.50 10.29 5.70
CA TRP A 136 4.00 11.49 6.37
C TRP A 136 2.96 12.13 7.29
N GLN A 137 1.70 12.23 6.88
CA GLN A 137 0.64 12.79 7.72
C GLN A 137 0.37 11.91 8.94
N ALA A 138 0.28 10.59 8.75
CA ALA A 138 0.14 9.64 9.86
C ALA A 138 1.33 9.74 10.84
N HIS A 139 2.56 9.82 10.32
CA HIS A 139 3.77 9.99 11.15
C HIS A 139 3.74 11.28 11.97
N LYS A 140 3.30 12.41 11.39
CA LYS A 140 3.18 13.67 12.15
C LYS A 140 2.21 13.55 13.33
N LEU A 141 1.09 12.87 13.13
CA LEU A 141 0.12 12.62 14.20
C LEU A 141 0.72 11.71 15.28
N ASP A 142 1.44 10.67 14.88
CA ASP A 142 2.12 9.74 15.77
C ASP A 142 3.15 10.44 16.68
N VAL A 143 4.00 11.26 16.09
CA VAL A 143 4.98 12.08 16.85
C VAL A 143 4.28 13.08 17.76
N LYS A 144 3.20 13.73 17.29
CA LYS A 144 2.39 14.65 18.11
C LYS A 144 1.73 13.94 19.29
N ALA A 145 1.39 12.66 19.13
CA ALA A 145 0.88 11.81 20.21
C ALA A 145 1.98 11.36 21.19
N GLY A 146 3.26 11.70 20.94
CA GLY A 146 4.39 11.40 21.81
C GLY A 146 5.18 10.14 21.46
N SER A 147 4.86 9.49 20.33
CA SER A 147 5.63 8.33 19.87
C SER A 147 7.06 8.73 19.50
N ARG A 148 7.99 7.83 19.75
CA ARG A 148 9.39 7.96 19.35
C ARG A 148 9.71 6.96 18.23
N PRO A 149 10.63 7.30 17.32
CA PRO A 149 11.13 6.32 16.36
C PRO A 149 11.67 5.08 17.05
N ALA A 150 11.50 3.93 16.41
CA ALA A 150 12.08 2.67 16.90
C ALA A 150 13.60 2.78 16.97
N PRO A 151 14.24 2.38 18.09
CA PRO A 151 15.68 2.58 18.29
C PRO A 151 16.55 1.64 17.46
N ASP A 152 15.99 0.59 16.92
CA ASP A 152 16.64 -0.47 16.15
C ASP A 152 16.76 -0.18 14.63
N VAL A 153 16.24 0.95 14.18
CA VAL A 153 16.32 1.38 12.76
C VAL A 153 16.61 2.87 12.65
N SER A 154 17.07 3.30 11.47
CA SER A 154 17.26 4.72 11.17
C SER A 154 15.96 5.40 10.75
N SER A 155 15.77 6.66 11.17
CA SER A 155 14.72 7.55 10.65
C SER A 155 15.17 8.34 9.41
N ASP A 156 16.44 8.25 9.02
CA ASP A 156 16.97 8.89 7.82
C ASP A 156 16.64 8.06 6.59
N THR A 157 15.76 8.56 5.73
CA THR A 157 15.33 7.87 4.51
C THR A 157 16.45 7.62 3.49
N THR A 158 17.64 8.19 3.70
CA THR A 158 18.83 7.93 2.87
C THR A 158 19.74 6.85 3.44
N ASP A 159 19.54 6.50 4.71
CA ASP A 159 20.32 5.49 5.40
C ASP A 159 19.89 4.07 4.97
N SER A 160 20.85 3.17 4.80
CA SER A 160 20.59 1.77 4.44
C SER A 160 19.87 0.98 5.51
N THR A 161 19.87 1.46 6.76
CA THR A 161 19.14 0.88 7.90
C THR A 161 17.81 1.58 8.18
N PHE A 162 17.32 2.41 7.22
CA PHE A 162 16.03 3.06 7.34
C PHE A 162 14.89 2.04 7.34
N SER A 163 13.97 2.21 8.29
CA SER A 163 12.63 1.61 8.26
C SER A 163 11.63 2.59 8.86
N LEU A 164 10.43 2.68 8.28
CA LEU A 164 9.42 3.64 8.74
C LEU A 164 8.90 3.26 10.11
N SER A 165 9.09 4.14 11.12
CA SER A 165 8.56 3.94 12.46
C SER A 165 7.17 4.56 12.60
N MET A 166 6.20 3.78 13.08
CA MET A 166 4.86 4.19 13.50
C MET A 166 4.51 3.50 14.83
N ALA A 167 3.95 4.25 15.77
CA ALA A 167 3.66 3.75 17.13
C ALA A 167 4.89 3.13 17.81
N GLY A 168 6.09 3.67 17.56
CA GLY A 168 7.35 3.15 18.10
C GLY A 168 7.84 1.83 17.49
N HIS A 169 7.18 1.35 16.43
CA HIS A 169 7.48 0.08 15.77
C HIS A 169 7.95 0.28 14.32
N PRO A 170 9.01 -0.42 13.86
CA PRO A 170 9.51 -0.27 12.49
C PRO A 170 8.73 -1.15 11.51
N PHE A 171 8.37 -0.56 10.35
CA PHE A 171 7.60 -1.22 9.30
C PHE A 171 8.26 -1.16 7.93
N PHE A 172 8.31 -2.31 7.27
CA PHE A 172 8.53 -2.39 5.83
C PHE A 172 7.21 -2.25 5.07
N ILE A 173 7.11 -1.25 4.20
CA ILE A 173 5.88 -0.93 3.49
C ILE A 173 5.88 -1.51 2.08
N ILE A 174 4.77 -2.14 1.68
CA ILE A 174 4.57 -2.60 0.31
C ILE A 174 3.34 -1.89 -0.27
N GLY A 175 3.58 -1.03 -1.27
CA GLY A 175 2.53 -0.36 -2.01
C GLY A 175 2.07 -1.18 -3.22
N LEU A 176 0.74 -1.24 -3.44
CA LEU A 176 0.12 -1.86 -4.61
C LEU A 176 -0.90 -0.89 -5.23
N HIS A 177 -1.07 -0.94 -6.55
CA HIS A 177 -2.09 -0.18 -7.27
C HIS A 177 -2.36 -0.77 -8.65
N ALA A 178 -3.43 -0.32 -9.33
CA ALA A 178 -3.92 -0.92 -10.58
C ALA A 178 -2.91 -0.86 -11.75
N ARG A 179 -2.08 0.19 -11.80
CA ARG A 179 -1.10 0.39 -12.89
C ARG A 179 0.34 0.12 -12.48
N ALA A 180 0.55 -0.67 -11.43
CA ALA A 180 1.91 -1.08 -11.06
C ALA A 180 2.57 -1.84 -12.23
N SER A 181 3.82 -1.51 -12.55
CA SER A 181 4.63 -2.19 -13.57
C SER A 181 4.92 -3.64 -13.16
N ARG A 182 5.13 -3.88 -11.85
CA ARG A 182 5.29 -5.23 -11.31
C ARG A 182 3.95 -5.91 -11.13
N LEU A 183 3.74 -7.07 -11.78
CA LEU A 183 2.49 -7.84 -11.71
C LEU A 183 2.12 -8.24 -10.29
N ALA A 184 3.10 -8.58 -9.46
CA ALA A 184 2.92 -8.91 -8.04
C ALA A 184 2.37 -7.73 -7.21
N ARG A 185 2.45 -6.49 -7.73
CA ARG A 185 1.93 -5.28 -7.08
C ARG A 185 0.73 -4.68 -7.81
N ARG A 186 0.26 -5.35 -8.88
CA ARG A 186 -0.87 -4.87 -9.68
C ARG A 186 -2.19 -5.33 -9.07
N PHE A 187 -2.75 -4.49 -8.22
CA PHE A 187 -4.03 -4.71 -7.59
C PHE A 187 -4.99 -3.56 -7.90
N ARG A 188 -6.29 -3.84 -8.01
CA ARG A 188 -7.31 -2.88 -8.45
C ARG A 188 -7.32 -1.60 -7.61
N TYR A 189 -7.20 -1.74 -6.31
CA TYR A 189 -7.24 -0.62 -5.35
C TYR A 189 -5.83 -0.19 -4.95
N PRO A 190 -5.64 1.08 -4.54
CA PRO A 190 -4.43 1.47 -3.84
C PRO A 190 -4.36 0.73 -2.50
N VAL A 191 -3.21 0.15 -2.21
CA VAL A 191 -3.00 -0.62 -0.97
C VAL A 191 -1.64 -0.27 -0.38
N LEU A 192 -1.60 -0.15 0.94
CA LEU A 192 -0.38 -0.11 1.73
C LEU A 192 -0.38 -1.32 2.67
N VAL A 193 0.59 -2.20 2.52
CA VAL A 193 0.82 -3.33 3.43
C VAL A 193 1.92 -2.95 4.40
N PHE A 194 1.61 -3.00 5.68
CA PHE A 194 2.55 -2.76 6.78
C PHE A 194 3.00 -4.11 7.33
N ASN A 195 4.28 -4.40 7.17
CA ASN A 195 4.92 -5.61 7.69
C ASN A 195 5.89 -5.24 8.81
N SER A 196 5.84 -5.94 9.92
CA SER A 196 6.78 -5.72 11.02
C SER A 196 8.21 -6.01 10.56
N HIS A 197 9.08 -5.00 10.65
CA HIS A 197 10.51 -5.19 10.36
C HIS A 197 11.15 -6.20 11.32
N ARG A 198 10.79 -6.15 12.61
CA ARG A 198 11.31 -7.07 13.66
C ARG A 198 10.97 -8.53 13.39
N GLN A 199 9.77 -8.83 12.82
CA GLN A 199 9.41 -10.19 12.44
C GLN A 199 10.28 -10.70 11.28
N PHE A 200 10.65 -9.84 10.33
CA PHE A 200 11.59 -10.21 9.25
C PHE A 200 13.01 -10.43 9.78
N GLU A 201 13.48 -9.60 10.73
CA GLU A 201 14.78 -9.80 11.37
C GLU A 201 14.84 -11.16 12.09
N LYS A 202 13.76 -11.55 12.78
CA LYS A 202 13.67 -12.89 13.39
C LYS A 202 13.80 -14.00 12.35
N LEU A 203 13.11 -13.87 11.21
CA LEU A 203 13.24 -14.83 10.10
C LEU A 203 14.66 -14.89 9.52
N ARG A 204 15.42 -13.78 9.54
CA ARG A 204 16.83 -13.76 9.14
C ARG A 204 17.70 -14.51 10.13
N MET A 205 17.52 -14.25 11.43
CA MET A 205 18.30 -14.91 12.48
C MET A 205 18.16 -16.43 12.49
N ASP A 206 17.00 -16.97 12.13
CA ASP A 206 16.75 -18.41 12.09
C ASP A 206 16.93 -19.07 10.69
N GLY A 207 17.40 -18.29 9.69
CA GLY A 207 17.70 -18.79 8.33
C GLY A 207 16.48 -19.14 7.49
N ARG A 208 15.27 -18.76 7.93
CA ARG A 208 14.04 -18.93 7.13
C ARG A 208 13.91 -17.87 6.04
N TYR A 209 14.49 -16.68 6.26
CA TYR A 209 14.37 -15.57 5.34
C TYR A 209 15.01 -15.86 3.98
N GLU A 210 16.22 -16.38 3.94
CA GLU A 210 16.94 -16.68 2.69
C GLU A 210 16.20 -17.71 1.85
N LYS A 211 15.64 -18.74 2.47
CA LYS A 211 14.83 -19.75 1.78
C LYS A 211 13.56 -19.14 1.19
N MET A 212 12.89 -18.31 1.97
CA MET A 212 11.69 -17.57 1.54
C MET A 212 12.01 -16.63 0.38
N GLN A 213 13.10 -15.86 0.48
CA GLN A 213 13.55 -14.91 -0.54
C GLN A 213 13.89 -15.65 -1.85
N ALA A 214 14.62 -16.75 -1.78
CA ALA A 214 14.96 -17.56 -2.96
C ALA A 214 13.70 -18.06 -3.68
N ALA A 215 12.72 -18.59 -2.93
CA ALA A 215 11.45 -19.04 -3.48
C ALA A 215 10.64 -17.89 -4.11
N ILE A 216 10.61 -16.70 -3.48
CA ILE A 216 9.94 -15.51 -4.03
C ILE A 216 10.60 -15.08 -5.33
N ARG A 217 11.94 -15.03 -5.39
CA ARG A 217 12.69 -14.63 -6.59
C ARG A 217 12.41 -15.54 -7.79
N VAL A 218 12.38 -16.85 -7.58
CA VAL A 218 12.03 -17.83 -8.64
C VAL A 218 10.61 -17.54 -9.16
N ARG A 219 9.63 -17.43 -8.27
CA ARG A 219 8.24 -17.18 -8.64
C ARG A 219 8.01 -15.78 -9.27
N ASP A 220 8.78 -14.79 -8.86
CA ASP A 220 8.71 -13.45 -9.45
C ASP A 220 9.27 -13.44 -10.88
N ILE A 221 10.32 -14.24 -11.16
CA ILE A 221 10.84 -14.49 -12.50
C ILE A 221 9.79 -15.20 -13.36
N GLU A 222 9.16 -16.26 -12.84
CA GLU A 222 8.09 -16.99 -13.54
C GLU A 222 6.92 -16.08 -13.91
N LEU A 223 6.52 -15.19 -12.98
CA LEU A 223 5.41 -14.27 -13.18
C LEU A 223 5.73 -13.12 -14.14
N GLN A 224 6.92 -12.51 -14.03
CA GLN A 224 7.28 -11.23 -14.65
C GLN A 224 8.39 -11.34 -15.70
N GLY A 225 9.11 -12.46 -15.78
CA GLY A 225 10.32 -12.63 -16.60
C GLY A 225 11.57 -11.95 -16.03
N SER A 226 11.49 -11.30 -14.86
CA SER A 226 12.62 -10.57 -14.25
C SER A 226 12.41 -10.37 -12.75
N ILE A 227 13.51 -10.26 -12.01
CA ILE A 227 13.49 -9.84 -10.60
C ILE A 227 13.18 -8.34 -10.52
N ASN A 228 12.50 -7.92 -9.44
CA ASN A 228 12.28 -6.50 -9.18
C ASN A 228 13.61 -5.76 -9.01
N PRO A 229 13.93 -4.74 -9.85
CA PRO A 229 15.22 -4.06 -9.82
C PRO A 229 15.45 -3.17 -8.59
N ASN A 230 14.41 -2.89 -7.82
CA ASN A 230 14.54 -2.12 -6.58
C ASN A 230 14.84 -3.00 -5.36
N LEU A 231 14.84 -4.34 -5.50
CA LEU A 231 15.12 -5.21 -4.37
C LEU A 231 16.57 -5.03 -3.92
N ALA A 232 16.70 -4.67 -2.65
CA ALA A 232 17.94 -4.68 -1.91
C ALA A 232 17.65 -5.31 -0.54
N ASP A 233 18.64 -5.93 0.05
CA ASP A 233 18.54 -6.43 1.40
C ASP A 233 18.70 -5.28 2.41
N PHE A 234 18.15 -5.44 3.61
CA PHE A 234 18.30 -4.45 4.68
C PHE A 234 19.80 -4.27 4.98
N GLY A 235 20.24 -3.03 5.05
CA GLY A 235 21.64 -2.67 5.20
C GLY A 235 22.39 -2.40 3.88
N ASP A 236 21.88 -2.84 2.73
CA ASP A 236 22.49 -2.58 1.42
C ASP A 236 22.02 -1.25 0.79
N ALA A 237 20.72 -0.98 0.92
CA ALA A 237 20.10 0.25 0.46
C ALA A 237 18.83 0.56 1.26
N SER A 238 18.48 1.86 1.34
CA SER A 238 17.28 2.28 2.06
C SER A 238 16.01 1.60 1.53
N GLU A 239 15.21 1.03 2.42
CA GLU A 239 13.91 0.42 2.13
C GLU A 239 12.92 1.42 1.51
N ALA A 240 13.06 2.72 1.78
CA ALA A 240 12.22 3.77 1.21
C ALA A 240 12.10 3.67 -0.32
N ARG A 241 13.17 3.24 -0.99
CA ARG A 241 13.22 3.05 -2.44
C ARG A 241 12.28 1.96 -2.96
N GLN A 242 11.84 1.07 -2.09
CA GLN A 242 11.05 -0.13 -2.42
C GLN A 242 9.55 0.04 -2.15
N TYR A 243 9.17 1.01 -1.29
CA TYR A 243 7.80 1.12 -0.77
C TYR A 243 6.75 1.30 -1.86
N SER A 244 6.94 2.23 -2.80
CA SER A 244 5.97 2.46 -3.88
C SER A 244 5.93 1.35 -4.94
N GLY A 245 7.02 0.56 -5.06
CA GLY A 245 7.18 -0.44 -6.13
C GLY A 245 7.60 0.14 -7.47
N ARG A 246 7.57 1.45 -7.64
CA ARG A 246 8.06 2.13 -8.84
C ARG A 246 9.58 1.97 -8.97
N ARG A 247 10.07 1.68 -10.17
CA ARG A 247 11.51 1.73 -10.45
C ARG A 247 12.02 3.14 -10.25
N VAL A 248 13.03 3.32 -9.39
CA VAL A 248 13.64 4.60 -9.08
C VAL A 248 15.09 4.65 -9.54
N ALA A 249 15.55 5.86 -9.92
CA ALA A 249 16.95 6.10 -10.28
C ALA A 249 17.86 6.08 -9.05
N SER A 250 19.18 5.96 -9.25
CA SER A 250 20.16 5.90 -8.15
C SER A 250 20.16 7.15 -7.27
N ASP A 251 19.83 8.31 -7.84
CA ASP A 251 19.76 9.61 -7.18
C ASP A 251 18.39 9.92 -6.55
N TRP A 252 17.44 8.98 -6.60
CA TRP A 252 16.13 9.17 -5.99
C TRP A 252 16.26 9.42 -4.48
N LYS A 253 15.48 10.38 -4.00
CA LYS A 253 15.33 10.70 -2.58
C LYS A 253 13.88 10.68 -2.18
N CYS A 254 13.62 10.23 -0.96
CA CYS A 254 12.29 10.34 -0.36
C CYS A 254 11.88 11.82 -0.29
N PRO A 255 10.62 12.16 -0.63
CA PRO A 255 10.15 13.54 -0.60
C PRO A 255 9.96 14.12 0.82
N TYR A 256 10.06 13.28 1.87
CA TYR A 256 9.85 13.69 3.27
C TYR A 256 11.02 13.28 4.16
N ASP A 257 11.28 14.08 5.19
CA ASP A 257 12.33 13.85 6.20
C ASP A 257 11.68 13.44 7.53
N PHE A 258 11.68 12.16 7.83
CA PHE A 258 11.07 11.58 9.03
C PHE A 258 11.83 11.83 10.34
N ARG A 259 13.00 12.46 10.26
CA ARG A 259 13.78 12.88 11.44
C ARG A 259 13.21 14.14 12.11
N LYS A 260 12.50 14.96 11.35
CA LYS A 260 12.02 16.30 11.78
C LYS A 260 10.56 16.46 11.41
N PRO A 261 9.63 15.95 12.23
CA PRO A 261 8.23 16.33 12.07
C PRO A 261 8.12 17.85 12.33
N GLN A 262 7.59 18.57 11.37
CA GLN A 262 7.30 20.01 11.50
C GLN A 262 6.00 20.24 12.24
#